data_614d4b98cbd8e097e9df8e30742e455e
#
_entry.id   614d4b98cbd8e097e9df8e30742e455e
#
_cell.length_a   1.000
_cell.length_b   1.000
_cell.length_c   1.000
_cell.angle_alpha   90.00
_cell.angle_beta   90.00
_cell.angle_gamma   90.00
#
_symmetry.space_group_name_H-M   'P 1'
#
loop_
_entity.id
_entity.type
_entity.pdbx_description
1 polymer ?
#
loop_
_entity_poly.entity_id
_entity_poly.type
_entity_poly.pdbx_seq_one_letter_code
_entity_poly.pdbx_strand_id
1 'polypeptide(L)'
;AYTGEALDYKTPLLKALQAIDSSASAVARYFDKNVKKVSAYLGWEQEYFLIDKSLAISRPDIELTGRTLLGHSSAKGQQLDDHYFGTIPSRALNFMIDLENESYLLGIPVKTRHNEVAPNQFELAPIHEEVNLAVDHNSLLMDLMKKVAERHHFKVLFHEKPFAGVNGSGKHNNWSLNTDAGVNLLAPGKTPMSNLQFLTFFVNT
;
A
#
# COMPACT_ATOMS: atom_id res chain seq x y z
N ALA A 1 -16.44 -5.46 -22.81
CA ALA A 1 -15.46 -4.37 -22.84
C ALA A 1 -15.57 -3.56 -24.12
N TYR A 2 -15.25 -2.31 -24.05
CA TYR A 2 -15.26 -1.39 -25.20
C TYR A 2 -14.36 -1.86 -26.35
N THR A 3 -13.25 -2.48 -26.02
CA THR A 3 -12.27 -3.05 -26.96
C THR A 3 -12.43 -4.56 -27.18
N GLY A 4 -13.48 -5.20 -26.66
CA GLY A 4 -13.63 -6.66 -26.64
C GLY A 4 -12.87 -7.38 -25.53
N GLU A 5 -12.19 -6.64 -24.64
CA GLU A 5 -11.47 -7.18 -23.50
C GLU A 5 -12.36 -7.25 -22.25
N ALA A 6 -11.91 -7.99 -21.22
CA ALA A 6 -12.65 -8.14 -19.98
C ALA A 6 -12.88 -6.80 -19.26
N LEU A 7 -14.05 -6.65 -18.66
CA LEU A 7 -14.46 -5.43 -17.94
C LEU A 7 -14.06 -5.41 -16.47
N ASP A 8 -13.63 -6.56 -15.94
CA ASP A 8 -13.25 -6.65 -14.54
C ASP A 8 -11.91 -5.91 -14.27
N TYR A 9 -11.75 -5.44 -13.04
CA TYR A 9 -10.54 -4.71 -12.62
C TYR A 9 -9.30 -5.61 -12.50
N LYS A 10 -9.48 -6.92 -12.46
CA LYS A 10 -8.41 -7.90 -12.24
C LYS A 10 -7.66 -8.27 -13.52
N THR A 11 -8.34 -8.35 -14.64
CA THR A 11 -7.76 -8.77 -15.92
C THR A 11 -6.55 -7.93 -16.35
N PRO A 12 -6.52 -6.60 -16.22
CA PRO A 12 -5.32 -5.82 -16.56
C PRO A 12 -4.09 -6.26 -15.75
N LEU A 13 -4.24 -6.48 -14.45
CA LEU A 13 -3.15 -6.97 -13.59
C LEU A 13 -2.68 -8.36 -14.04
N LEU A 14 -3.58 -9.30 -14.27
CA LEU A 14 -3.23 -10.66 -14.69
C LEU A 14 -2.52 -10.69 -16.04
N LYS A 15 -2.95 -9.87 -16.99
CA LYS A 15 -2.25 -9.71 -18.29
C LYS A 15 -0.86 -9.10 -18.11
N ALA A 16 -0.72 -8.09 -17.25
CA ALA A 16 0.57 -7.48 -16.96
C ALA A 16 1.53 -8.50 -16.32
N LEU A 17 1.04 -9.34 -15.40
CA LEU A 17 1.82 -10.41 -14.78
C LEU A 17 2.28 -11.46 -15.80
N GLN A 18 1.42 -11.84 -16.72
CA GLN A 18 1.79 -12.77 -17.79
C GLN A 18 2.85 -12.16 -18.73
N ALA A 19 2.71 -10.89 -19.07
CA ALA A 19 3.65 -10.18 -19.91
C ALA A 19 5.03 -10.04 -19.25
N ILE A 20 5.06 -9.64 -17.96
CA ILE A 20 6.33 -9.51 -17.22
C ILE A 20 7.00 -10.87 -17.01
N ASP A 21 6.24 -11.92 -16.69
CA ASP A 21 6.80 -13.28 -16.58
C ASP A 21 7.47 -13.69 -17.87
N SER A 22 6.79 -13.55 -19.00
CA SER A 22 7.33 -13.92 -20.33
C SER A 22 8.63 -13.16 -20.63
N SER A 23 8.63 -11.84 -20.48
CA SER A 23 9.78 -10.98 -20.79
C SER A 23 10.93 -11.17 -19.82
N ALA A 24 10.65 -11.13 -18.51
CA ALA A 24 11.66 -11.23 -17.49
C ALA A 24 12.30 -12.62 -17.42
N SER A 25 11.52 -13.69 -17.62
CA SER A 25 12.08 -15.06 -17.67
C SER A 25 12.99 -15.26 -18.87
N ALA A 26 12.66 -14.67 -20.04
CA ALA A 26 13.53 -14.71 -21.21
C ALA A 26 14.89 -14.06 -20.93
N VAL A 27 14.91 -12.90 -20.28
CA VAL A 27 16.14 -12.20 -19.90
C VAL A 27 16.88 -12.91 -18.78
N ALA A 28 16.18 -13.39 -17.73
CA ALA A 28 16.79 -14.07 -16.60
C ALA A 28 17.56 -15.33 -17.00
N ARG A 29 17.08 -16.05 -18.05
CA ARG A 29 17.77 -17.25 -18.57
C ARG A 29 19.14 -17.00 -19.18
N TYR A 30 19.52 -15.76 -19.50
CA TYR A 30 20.90 -15.43 -19.88
C TYR A 30 21.85 -15.53 -18.69
N PHE A 31 21.34 -15.37 -17.46
CA PHE A 31 22.12 -15.46 -16.22
C PHE A 31 21.98 -16.82 -15.54
N ASP A 32 20.77 -17.39 -15.54
CA ASP A 32 20.51 -18.75 -15.04
C ASP A 32 19.52 -19.47 -15.95
N LYS A 33 20.00 -20.50 -16.66
CA LYS A 33 19.21 -21.29 -17.61
C LYS A 33 18.07 -22.10 -16.96
N ASN A 34 18.10 -22.28 -15.64
CA ASN A 34 17.10 -23.04 -14.89
C ASN A 34 15.85 -22.24 -14.57
N VAL A 35 15.86 -20.92 -14.73
CA VAL A 35 14.71 -20.05 -14.46
C VAL A 35 13.54 -20.45 -15.35
N LYS A 36 12.44 -20.83 -14.73
CA LYS A 36 11.19 -21.20 -15.40
C LYS A 36 10.17 -20.07 -15.38
N LYS A 37 10.13 -19.32 -14.26
CA LYS A 37 9.14 -18.27 -14.02
C LYS A 37 9.77 -17.08 -13.28
N VAL A 38 9.26 -15.87 -13.59
CA VAL A 38 9.50 -14.65 -12.82
C VAL A 38 8.17 -14.10 -12.36
N SER A 39 8.05 -13.85 -11.06
CA SER A 39 6.86 -13.28 -10.44
C SER A 39 7.16 -11.91 -9.85
N ALA A 40 6.20 -11.00 -9.97
CA ALA A 40 6.27 -9.72 -9.27
C ALA A 40 5.77 -9.88 -7.83
N TYR A 41 6.46 -9.25 -6.90
CA TYR A 41 6.12 -9.19 -5.47
C TYR A 41 5.88 -7.75 -5.07
N LEU A 42 4.96 -7.54 -4.13
CA LEU A 42 4.52 -6.23 -3.69
C LEU A 42 4.39 -6.19 -2.16
N GLY A 43 5.05 -5.22 -1.54
CA GLY A 43 4.77 -4.76 -0.19
C GLY A 43 4.16 -3.37 -0.30
N TRP A 44 2.84 -3.30 -0.22
CA TRP A 44 2.13 -2.02 -0.26
C TRP A 44 2.16 -1.35 1.12
N GLU A 45 2.08 -0.03 1.12
CA GLU A 45 1.94 0.80 2.32
C GLU A 45 0.60 1.53 2.19
N GLN A 46 -0.38 1.15 3.00
CA GLN A 46 -1.68 1.82 3.01
C GLN A 46 -1.65 2.96 4.00
N GLU A 47 -1.52 4.16 3.49
CA GLU A 47 -1.70 5.38 4.27
C GLU A 47 -3.19 5.74 4.37
N TYR A 48 -3.57 6.34 5.47
CA TYR A 48 -4.95 6.72 5.74
C TYR A 48 -5.03 7.78 6.84
N PHE A 49 -6.16 8.51 6.87
CA PHE A 49 -6.49 9.40 7.98
C PHE A 49 -7.59 8.78 8.84
N LEU A 50 -7.47 8.96 10.15
CA LEU A 50 -8.54 8.69 11.11
C LEU A 50 -9.13 10.00 11.60
N ILE A 51 -10.44 10.15 11.48
CA ILE A 51 -11.15 11.30 12.05
C ILE A 51 -12.27 10.82 12.97
N ASP A 52 -12.61 11.63 13.96
CA ASP A 52 -13.73 11.33 14.86
C ASP A 52 -15.04 11.21 14.05
N LYS A 53 -15.78 10.14 14.25
CA LYS A 53 -17.02 9.86 13.50
C LYS A 53 -18.06 10.96 13.70
N SER A 54 -18.20 11.49 14.92
CA SER A 54 -19.19 12.50 15.21
C SER A 54 -18.88 13.82 14.46
N LEU A 55 -17.59 14.14 14.30
CA LEU A 55 -17.15 15.29 13.50
C LEU A 55 -17.35 15.04 12.01
N ALA A 56 -17.07 13.81 11.54
CA ALA A 56 -17.27 13.44 10.13
C ALA A 56 -18.74 13.60 9.71
N ILE A 57 -19.66 13.07 10.49
CA ILE A 57 -21.11 13.11 10.21
C ILE A 57 -21.63 14.56 10.11
N SER A 58 -21.05 15.50 10.86
CA SER A 58 -21.43 16.91 10.79
C SER A 58 -20.89 17.65 9.55
N ARG A 59 -20.12 16.96 8.71
CA ARG A 59 -19.43 17.54 7.54
C ARG A 59 -19.90 16.83 6.24
N PRO A 60 -20.88 17.40 5.53
CA PRO A 60 -21.38 16.81 4.27
C PRO A 60 -20.30 16.63 3.20
N ASP A 61 -19.32 17.51 3.12
CA ASP A 61 -18.20 17.39 2.19
C ASP A 61 -17.36 16.12 2.47
N ILE A 62 -17.06 15.84 3.74
CA ILE A 62 -16.32 14.63 4.12
C ILE A 62 -17.16 13.37 3.88
N GLU A 63 -18.43 13.41 4.22
CA GLU A 63 -19.31 12.25 4.03
C GLU A 63 -19.51 11.90 2.55
N LEU A 64 -19.68 12.91 1.69
CA LEU A 64 -19.96 12.69 0.27
C LEU A 64 -18.70 12.48 -0.57
N THR A 65 -17.58 13.11 -0.22
CA THR A 65 -16.39 13.12 -1.07
C THR A 65 -15.14 12.51 -0.46
N GLY A 66 -15.16 12.20 0.84
CA GLY A 66 -13.99 11.69 1.58
C GLY A 66 -12.92 12.76 1.85
N ARG A 67 -13.19 14.03 1.59
CA ARG A 67 -12.26 15.14 1.78
C ARG A 67 -12.98 16.44 2.19
N THR A 68 -12.23 17.39 2.73
CA THR A 68 -12.73 18.74 2.96
C THR A 68 -12.77 19.53 1.66
N LEU A 69 -13.90 20.23 1.40
CA LEU A 69 -14.07 21.16 0.30
C LEU A 69 -14.07 22.61 0.77
N LEU A 70 -14.34 22.84 2.04
CA LEU A 70 -14.42 24.15 2.68
C LEU A 70 -13.94 24.06 4.14
N GLY A 71 -13.70 25.18 4.76
CA GLY A 71 -13.29 25.28 6.15
C GLY A 71 -11.90 25.93 6.29
N HIS A 72 -11.41 25.95 7.52
CA HIS A 72 -10.11 26.50 7.88
C HIS A 72 -9.01 25.43 7.79
N SER A 73 -7.76 25.85 7.66
CA SER A 73 -6.59 24.97 7.78
C SER A 73 -6.53 24.28 9.14
N SER A 74 -5.86 23.13 9.20
CA SER A 74 -5.62 22.40 10.46
C SER A 74 -4.95 23.30 11.51
N ALA A 75 -5.38 23.20 12.76
CA ALA A 75 -4.74 23.87 13.88
C ALA A 75 -3.31 23.36 14.17
N LYS A 76 -3.04 22.10 13.81
CA LYS A 76 -1.70 21.51 13.88
C LYS A 76 -1.09 21.44 12.48
N GLY A 77 0.17 21.85 12.38
CA GLY A 77 0.99 21.69 11.18
C GLY A 77 1.83 20.42 11.23
N GLN A 78 2.86 20.39 10.40
CA GLN A 78 3.82 19.28 10.28
C GLN A 78 5.22 19.68 10.73
N GLN A 79 5.30 20.65 11.65
CA GLN A 79 6.58 21.18 12.13
C GLN A 79 7.38 20.09 12.81
N LEU A 80 8.66 20.00 12.44
CA LEU A 80 9.63 19.03 12.98
C LEU A 80 9.19 17.56 12.83
N ASP A 81 8.22 17.28 11.97
CA ASP A 81 7.62 15.95 11.81
C ASP A 81 7.20 15.33 13.15
N ASP A 82 6.67 16.16 14.06
CA ASP A 82 6.37 15.80 15.44
C ASP A 82 5.30 14.70 15.55
N HIS A 83 4.39 14.61 14.59
CA HIS A 83 3.43 13.52 14.51
C HIS A 83 4.12 12.22 14.06
N TYR A 84 4.95 12.26 13.01
CA TYR A 84 5.65 11.12 12.48
C TYR A 84 6.55 10.42 13.52
N PHE A 85 7.31 11.20 14.29
CA PHE A 85 8.19 10.70 15.35
C PHE A 85 7.51 10.59 16.72
N GLY A 86 6.24 10.93 16.82
CA GLY A 86 5.46 10.86 18.05
C GLY A 86 4.95 9.46 18.39
N THR A 87 4.39 9.34 19.58
CA THR A 87 3.67 8.13 19.98
C THR A 87 2.30 8.05 19.29
N ILE A 88 1.87 6.83 18.95
CA ILE A 88 0.53 6.62 18.43
C ILE A 88 -0.50 6.93 19.54
N PRO A 89 -1.49 7.80 19.30
CA PRO A 89 -2.52 8.09 20.30
C PRO A 89 -3.28 6.81 20.69
N SER A 90 -3.56 6.64 21.98
CA SER A 90 -4.12 5.39 22.53
C SER A 90 -5.40 4.92 21.81
N ARG A 91 -6.29 5.85 21.45
CA ARG A 91 -7.52 5.51 20.72
C ARG A 91 -7.22 4.97 19.32
N ALA A 92 -6.28 5.58 18.60
CA ALA A 92 -5.82 5.09 17.30
C ALA A 92 -5.10 3.75 17.43
N LEU A 93 -4.27 3.58 18.46
CA LEU A 93 -3.59 2.32 18.74
C LEU A 93 -4.58 1.17 18.98
N ASN A 94 -5.64 1.39 19.75
CA ASN A 94 -6.66 0.37 19.99
C ASN A 94 -7.36 -0.04 18.67
N PHE A 95 -7.68 0.91 17.81
CA PHE A 95 -8.17 0.61 16.47
C PHE A 95 -7.16 -0.25 15.67
N MET A 96 -5.87 0.12 15.69
CA MET A 96 -4.83 -0.61 14.96
C MET A 96 -4.65 -2.03 15.47
N ILE A 97 -4.73 -2.27 16.78
CA ILE A 97 -4.61 -3.60 17.38
C ILE A 97 -5.77 -4.51 16.93
N ASP A 98 -7.01 -4.00 16.96
CA ASP A 98 -8.17 -4.77 16.51
C ASP A 98 -8.10 -5.05 15.01
N LEU A 99 -7.69 -4.06 14.21
CA LEU A 99 -7.49 -4.21 12.79
C LEU A 99 -6.43 -5.29 12.46
N GLU A 100 -5.31 -5.30 13.17
CA GLU A 100 -4.27 -6.32 13.03
C GLU A 100 -4.80 -7.73 13.32
N ASN A 101 -5.49 -7.89 14.45
CA ASN A 101 -6.05 -9.19 14.85
C ASN A 101 -7.03 -9.74 13.81
N GLU A 102 -7.94 -8.90 13.31
CA GLU A 102 -8.88 -9.33 12.27
C GLU A 102 -8.21 -9.57 10.92
N SER A 103 -7.16 -8.80 10.59
CA SER A 103 -6.36 -9.03 9.40
C SER A 103 -5.69 -10.40 9.42
N TYR A 104 -5.12 -10.81 10.55
CA TYR A 104 -4.52 -12.14 10.71
C TYR A 104 -5.55 -13.27 10.55
N LEU A 105 -6.78 -13.08 11.06
CA LEU A 105 -7.86 -14.05 10.86
C LEU A 105 -8.26 -14.21 9.39
N LEU A 106 -8.04 -13.20 8.57
CA LEU A 106 -8.26 -13.22 7.12
C LEU A 106 -7.02 -13.63 6.30
N GLY A 107 -5.91 -13.95 6.98
CA GLY A 107 -4.66 -14.32 6.32
C GLY A 107 -3.86 -13.14 5.76
N ILE A 108 -4.22 -11.90 6.08
CA ILE A 108 -3.48 -10.71 5.65
C ILE A 108 -2.26 -10.54 6.57
N PRO A 109 -1.02 -10.63 6.05
CA PRO A 109 0.19 -10.66 6.87
C PRO A 109 0.65 -9.24 7.27
N VAL A 110 -0.17 -8.53 8.03
CA VAL A 110 0.15 -7.20 8.54
C VAL A 110 1.44 -7.24 9.35
N LYS A 111 2.31 -6.25 9.18
CA LYS A 111 3.63 -6.20 9.82
C LYS A 111 3.88 -4.93 10.61
N THR A 112 3.61 -3.78 10.02
CA THR A 112 3.93 -2.48 10.63
C THR A 112 2.71 -1.58 10.71
N ARG A 113 2.69 -0.77 11.76
CA ARG A 113 1.78 0.36 11.96
C ARG A 113 2.57 1.51 12.54
N HIS A 114 2.35 2.70 12.03
CA HIS A 114 2.98 3.90 12.57
C HIS A 114 2.22 5.17 12.22
N ASN A 115 2.64 6.28 12.82
CA ASN A 115 2.19 7.61 12.44
C ASN A 115 2.80 8.02 11.10
N GLU A 116 2.02 8.70 10.28
CA GLU A 116 2.50 9.42 9.11
C GLU A 116 2.70 10.92 9.41
N VAL A 117 3.14 11.68 8.40
CA VAL A 117 3.62 13.06 8.59
C VAL A 117 2.49 14.02 8.96
N ALA A 118 1.30 13.87 8.35
CA ALA A 118 0.19 14.78 8.63
C ALA A 118 -0.49 14.44 9.97
N PRO A 119 -1.07 15.42 10.66
CA PRO A 119 -1.87 15.17 11.87
C PRO A 119 -3.00 14.15 11.60
N ASN A 120 -3.12 13.16 12.46
CA ASN A 120 -4.07 12.02 12.33
C ASN A 120 -3.93 11.21 11.05
N GLN A 121 -2.78 11.23 10.43
CA GLN A 121 -2.39 10.33 9.36
C GLN A 121 -1.59 9.17 9.91
N PHE A 122 -1.88 7.98 9.41
CA PHE A 122 -1.29 6.72 9.84
C PHE A 122 -1.03 5.82 8.64
N GLU A 123 -0.22 4.80 8.84
CA GLU A 123 0.10 3.81 7.84
C GLU A 123 0.03 2.39 8.41
N LEU A 124 -0.30 1.47 7.52
CA LEU A 124 -0.20 0.04 7.75
C LEU A 124 0.44 -0.61 6.54
N ALA A 125 1.44 -1.48 6.79
CA ALA A 125 2.11 -2.24 5.75
C ALA A 125 2.18 -3.73 6.11
N PRO A 126 1.94 -4.65 5.15
CA PRO A 126 2.11 -6.08 5.33
C PRO A 126 3.53 -6.54 5.01
N ILE A 127 3.80 -7.81 5.25
CA ILE A 127 4.90 -8.52 4.58
C ILE A 127 4.57 -8.58 3.08
N HIS A 128 5.59 -8.42 2.24
CA HIS A 128 5.42 -8.50 0.78
C HIS A 128 4.95 -9.90 0.34
N GLU A 129 4.07 -9.91 -0.64
CA GLU A 129 3.50 -11.12 -1.22
C GLU A 129 3.56 -11.06 -2.75
N GLU A 130 3.19 -12.14 -3.41
CA GLU A 130 2.94 -12.11 -4.86
C GLU A 130 1.88 -11.04 -5.15
N VAL A 131 2.11 -10.23 -6.18
CA VAL A 131 1.40 -8.96 -6.36
C VAL A 131 -0.12 -9.13 -6.53
N ASN A 132 -0.58 -10.20 -7.16
CA ASN A 132 -2.01 -10.45 -7.33
C ASN A 132 -2.71 -10.69 -5.97
N LEU A 133 -2.08 -11.49 -5.10
CA LEU A 133 -2.55 -11.72 -3.73
C LEU A 133 -2.45 -10.45 -2.89
N ALA A 134 -1.33 -9.73 -2.99
CA ALA A 134 -1.13 -8.48 -2.27
C ALA A 134 -2.22 -7.42 -2.59
N VAL A 135 -2.61 -7.30 -3.85
CA VAL A 135 -3.70 -6.40 -4.28
C VAL A 135 -5.05 -6.81 -3.69
N ASP A 136 -5.35 -8.12 -3.67
CA ASP A 136 -6.59 -8.62 -3.07
C ASP A 136 -6.61 -8.39 -1.56
N HIS A 137 -5.51 -8.65 -0.88
CA HIS A 137 -5.36 -8.38 0.56
C HIS A 137 -5.53 -6.90 0.88
N ASN A 138 -4.97 -5.97 0.08
CA ASN A 138 -5.18 -4.54 0.31
C ASN A 138 -6.65 -4.14 0.11
N SER A 139 -7.30 -4.64 -0.92
CA SER A 139 -8.71 -4.36 -1.16
C SER A 139 -9.61 -4.83 -0.01
N LEU A 140 -9.34 -6.04 0.49
CA LEU A 140 -10.03 -6.61 1.64
C LEU A 140 -9.73 -5.82 2.93
N LEU A 141 -8.46 -5.44 3.13
CA LEU A 141 -8.06 -4.63 4.27
C LEU A 141 -8.78 -3.28 4.31
N MET A 142 -8.89 -2.59 3.18
CA MET A 142 -9.59 -1.28 3.13
C MET A 142 -11.05 -1.40 3.54
N ASP A 143 -11.73 -2.50 3.22
CA ASP A 143 -13.09 -2.76 3.69
C ASP A 143 -13.12 -3.07 5.20
N LEU A 144 -12.18 -3.90 5.66
CA LEU A 144 -12.02 -4.22 7.07
C LEU A 144 -11.72 -2.98 7.91
N MET A 145 -10.85 -2.10 7.44
CA MET A 145 -10.52 -0.83 8.11
C MET A 145 -11.75 0.02 8.37
N LYS A 146 -12.67 0.11 7.40
CA LYS A 146 -13.93 0.86 7.59
C LYS A 146 -14.78 0.25 8.70
N LYS A 147 -14.92 -1.08 8.72
CA LYS A 147 -15.71 -1.82 9.71
C LYS A 147 -15.13 -1.70 11.11
N VAL A 148 -13.82 -1.83 11.24
CA VAL A 148 -13.13 -1.70 12.53
C VAL A 148 -13.17 -0.26 13.03
N ALA A 149 -12.94 0.72 12.15
CA ALA A 149 -13.01 2.14 12.52
C ALA A 149 -14.39 2.54 13.07
N GLU A 150 -15.45 1.99 12.47
CA GLU A 150 -16.82 2.21 12.94
C GLU A 150 -17.01 1.81 14.41
N ARG A 151 -16.46 0.67 14.82
CA ARG A 151 -16.51 0.19 16.22
C ARG A 151 -15.71 1.07 17.19
N HIS A 152 -14.65 1.70 16.69
CA HIS A 152 -13.82 2.64 17.46
C HIS A 152 -14.28 4.10 17.35
N HIS A 153 -15.49 4.33 16.79
CA HIS A 153 -16.04 5.67 16.56
C HIS A 153 -15.14 6.57 15.71
N PHE A 154 -14.45 5.97 14.74
CA PHE A 154 -13.70 6.68 13.72
C PHE A 154 -14.35 6.58 12.34
N LYS A 155 -14.02 7.52 11.48
CA LYS A 155 -14.12 7.44 10.02
C LYS A 155 -12.71 7.36 9.44
N VAL A 156 -12.46 6.36 8.60
CA VAL A 156 -11.25 6.26 7.80
C VAL A 156 -11.42 7.06 6.52
N LEU A 157 -10.42 7.87 6.16
CA LEU A 157 -10.37 8.55 4.88
C LEU A 157 -9.24 7.95 4.04
N PHE A 158 -9.60 7.46 2.85
CA PHE A 158 -8.67 6.92 1.85
C PHE A 158 -8.44 7.87 0.68
N HIS A 159 -9.08 9.05 0.69
CA HIS A 159 -8.82 10.06 -0.33
C HIS A 159 -7.35 10.47 -0.26
N GLU A 160 -6.70 10.63 -1.41
CA GLU A 160 -5.27 10.92 -1.48
C GLU A 160 -4.92 12.27 -0.84
N LYS A 161 -5.82 13.23 -0.88
CA LYS A 161 -5.63 14.56 -0.31
C LYS A 161 -6.89 15.02 0.44
N PRO A 162 -7.18 14.45 1.63
CA PRO A 162 -8.41 14.80 2.35
C PRO A 162 -8.36 16.20 2.96
N PHE A 163 -7.18 16.71 3.25
CA PHE A 163 -6.98 18.05 3.84
C PHE A 163 -5.95 18.86 3.06
N ALA A 164 -6.31 20.08 2.68
CA ALA A 164 -5.40 21.00 2.02
C ALA A 164 -4.27 21.45 2.96
N GLY A 165 -3.08 21.68 2.41
CA GLY A 165 -1.94 22.24 3.14
C GLY A 165 -1.14 21.27 4.02
N VAL A 166 -1.53 19.99 4.07
CA VAL A 166 -0.78 18.93 4.77
C VAL A 166 -0.50 17.77 3.82
N ASN A 167 0.30 16.80 4.24
CA ASN A 167 0.59 15.59 3.44
C ASN A 167 -0.69 14.88 3.01
N GLY A 168 -0.58 14.19 1.89
CA GLY A 168 -1.60 13.29 1.39
C GLY A 168 -1.27 11.83 1.70
N SER A 169 -2.26 10.97 1.49
CA SER A 169 -2.12 9.52 1.61
C SER A 169 -2.02 8.86 0.26
N GLY A 170 -1.24 7.80 0.18
CA GLY A 170 -1.11 6.96 -1.00
C GLY A 170 -1.21 5.48 -0.68
N LYS A 171 -0.87 4.70 -1.69
CA LYS A 171 -0.51 3.28 -1.60
C LYS A 171 0.89 3.17 -2.16
N HIS A 172 1.89 3.46 -1.34
CA HIS A 172 3.28 3.34 -1.75
C HIS A 172 3.58 1.87 -2.03
N ASN A 173 4.12 1.60 -3.20
CA ASN A 173 4.34 0.24 -3.67
C ASN A 173 5.83 -0.08 -3.67
N ASN A 174 6.28 -0.82 -2.67
CA ASN A 174 7.59 -1.46 -2.66
C ASN A 174 7.47 -2.78 -3.42
N TRP A 175 8.14 -2.91 -4.55
CA TRP A 175 7.97 -4.08 -5.40
C TRP A 175 9.30 -4.64 -5.90
N SER A 176 9.26 -5.90 -6.29
CA SER A 176 10.41 -6.61 -6.83
C SER A 176 9.99 -7.66 -7.85
N LEU A 177 10.98 -8.18 -8.59
CA LEU A 177 10.83 -9.32 -9.47
C LEU A 177 11.66 -10.47 -8.93
N ASN A 178 11.04 -11.63 -8.68
CA ASN A 178 11.72 -12.79 -8.15
C ASN A 178 11.60 -13.99 -9.10
N THR A 179 12.70 -14.71 -9.26
CA THR A 179 12.67 -16.01 -9.97
C THR A 179 11.99 -17.06 -9.12
N ASP A 180 11.58 -18.16 -9.74
CA ASP A 180 11.06 -19.36 -9.07
C ASP A 180 12.08 -20.03 -8.12
N ALA A 181 13.37 -19.69 -8.22
CA ALA A 181 14.40 -20.06 -7.25
C ALA A 181 14.53 -19.06 -6.07
N GLY A 182 13.69 -18.05 -6.00
CA GLY A 182 13.70 -17.03 -4.92
C GLY A 182 14.76 -15.94 -5.07
N VAL A 183 15.38 -15.81 -6.25
CA VAL A 183 16.36 -14.74 -6.51
C VAL A 183 15.63 -13.45 -6.85
N ASN A 184 15.86 -12.39 -6.05
CA ASN A 184 15.36 -11.05 -6.36
C ASN A 184 16.24 -10.41 -7.45
N LEU A 185 15.63 -10.15 -8.60
CA LEU A 185 16.31 -9.61 -9.79
C LEU A 185 16.67 -8.11 -9.64
N LEU A 186 16.02 -7.40 -8.71
CA LEU A 186 16.29 -6.01 -8.38
C LEU A 186 17.15 -5.83 -7.13
N ALA A 187 17.73 -6.92 -6.60
CA ALA A 187 18.65 -6.85 -5.48
C ALA A 187 20.09 -6.50 -5.94
N PRO A 188 20.66 -5.38 -5.50
CA PRO A 188 22.00 -4.94 -5.95
C PRO A 188 23.12 -5.86 -5.48
N GLY A 189 22.91 -6.61 -4.38
CA GLY A 189 23.95 -7.44 -3.77
C GLY A 189 25.06 -6.62 -3.13
N LYS A 190 26.19 -7.27 -2.85
CA LYS A 190 27.36 -6.62 -2.21
C LYS A 190 28.18 -5.75 -3.18
N THR A 191 28.11 -6.04 -4.47
CA THR A 191 28.89 -5.36 -5.52
C THR A 191 27.97 -4.90 -6.65
N PRO A 192 27.13 -3.86 -6.44
CA PRO A 192 26.11 -3.45 -7.39
C PRO A 192 26.65 -3.17 -8.80
N MET A 193 27.77 -2.48 -8.89
CA MET A 193 28.38 -2.04 -10.15
C MET A 193 28.94 -3.18 -11.01
N SER A 194 29.13 -4.36 -10.45
CA SER A 194 29.57 -5.56 -11.18
C SER A 194 28.49 -6.63 -11.29
N ASN A 195 27.33 -6.42 -10.69
CA ASN A 195 26.19 -7.31 -10.76
C ASN A 195 25.42 -7.09 -12.07
N LEU A 196 25.83 -7.76 -13.14
CA LEU A 196 25.23 -7.58 -14.46
C LEU A 196 23.75 -7.95 -14.49
N GLN A 197 23.33 -8.96 -13.74
CA GLN A 197 21.91 -9.31 -13.65
C GLN A 197 21.12 -8.15 -13.06
N PHE A 198 21.52 -7.65 -11.89
CA PHE A 198 20.88 -6.50 -11.27
C PHE A 198 20.84 -5.29 -12.20
N LEU A 199 21.99 -4.92 -12.77
CA LEU A 199 22.09 -3.77 -13.69
C LEU A 199 21.18 -3.91 -14.90
N THR A 200 21.08 -5.12 -15.48
CA THR A 200 20.21 -5.38 -16.62
C THR A 200 18.73 -5.14 -16.24
N PHE A 201 18.28 -5.68 -15.14
CA PHE A 201 16.88 -5.49 -14.72
C PHE A 201 16.62 -4.06 -14.26
N PHE A 202 17.52 -3.46 -13.49
CA PHE A 202 17.37 -2.10 -12.97
C PHE A 202 17.27 -1.03 -14.07
N VAL A 203 18.08 -1.15 -15.13
CA VAL A 203 18.10 -0.15 -16.23
C VAL A 203 16.87 -0.31 -17.14
N ASN A 204 16.29 -1.52 -17.23
CA ASN A 204 15.15 -1.81 -18.11
C ASN A 204 13.79 -1.76 -17.39
N THR A 205 13.75 -1.43 -16.12
CA THR A 205 12.52 -1.25 -15.33
C THR A 205 12.19 0.21 -15.14
#